data_cb75264d6bcaa31e72a9bff90629260c
#
_entry.id   cb75264d6bcaa31e72a9bff90629260c
#
_cell.length_a   1.000
_cell.length_b   1.000
_cell.length_c   1.000
_cell.angle_alpha   90.00
_cell.angle_beta   90.00
_cell.angle_gamma   90.00
#
_symmetry.space_group_name_H-M   'P 1'
#
loop_
_entity.id
_entity.type
_entity.pdbx_description
1 polymer ?
#
loop_
_entity_poly.entity_id
_entity_poly.type
_entity_poly.pdbx_seq_one_letter_code
_entity_poly.pdbx_strand_id
1 'polypeptide(L)'
;MIELKLVDESSFQAVLDLKISEADERARFVSPNVRSLADAWLYRENGDVFPMAIYWNELVVGFLLLEIDKDEAEYFIWRIMIGQQYQGRGHGRKALEVLIKKAQMDIACNHIIADYVVGNEKMKHLLTSLGFQETGFIEENNEIAMRLDLKKEE
;
A
#
# COMPACT_ATOMS: atom_id res chain seq x y z
N MET A 1 5.91 -8.81 14.87
CA MET A 1 4.50 -8.47 14.56
C MET A 1 4.47 -7.20 13.70
N ILE A 2 3.70 -7.24 12.64
CA ILE A 2 3.51 -6.07 11.76
C ILE A 2 2.28 -5.29 12.23
N GLU A 3 2.44 -3.97 12.31
CA GLU A 3 1.36 -3.05 12.61
C GLU A 3 1.34 -1.92 11.59
N LEU A 4 0.14 -1.42 11.29
CA LEU A 4 -0.07 -0.24 10.44
C LEU A 4 -0.56 0.90 11.33
N LYS A 5 0.15 2.01 11.32
CA LYS A 5 -0.21 3.20 12.10
C LYS A 5 -0.13 4.45 11.24
N LEU A 6 -1.06 5.37 11.43
CA LEU A 6 -0.98 6.68 10.77
C LEU A 6 0.38 7.31 11.01
N VAL A 7 0.95 7.88 9.95
CA VAL A 7 2.20 8.65 10.08
C VAL A 7 1.94 9.84 10.98
N ASP A 8 2.80 10.02 11.97
CA ASP A 8 2.75 11.12 12.91
C ASP A 8 4.16 11.68 13.13
N GLU A 9 4.30 12.61 14.07
CA GLU A 9 5.59 13.23 14.38
C GLU A 9 6.66 12.20 14.75
N SER A 10 6.28 11.10 15.40
CA SER A 10 7.24 10.06 15.84
C SER A 10 7.74 9.17 14.71
N SER A 11 7.01 9.06 13.59
CA SER A 11 7.36 8.19 12.46
C SER A 11 7.76 8.95 11.20
N PHE A 12 7.49 10.25 11.14
CA PHE A 12 7.64 11.07 9.93
C PHE A 12 9.05 10.97 9.32
N GLN A 13 10.10 11.21 10.12
CA GLN A 13 11.45 11.18 9.60
C GLN A 13 11.88 9.78 9.16
N ALA A 14 11.50 8.75 9.91
CA ALA A 14 11.81 7.37 9.56
C ALA A 14 11.16 6.98 8.22
N VAL A 15 9.92 7.42 7.97
CA VAL A 15 9.24 7.20 6.68
C VAL A 15 9.98 7.90 5.54
N LEU A 16 10.43 9.14 5.74
CA LEU A 16 11.18 9.87 4.72
C LEU A 16 12.54 9.21 4.42
N ASP A 17 13.15 8.61 5.41
CA ASP A 17 14.45 7.96 5.27
C ASP A 17 14.39 6.59 4.57
N LEU A 18 13.22 5.99 4.45
CA LEU A 18 13.04 4.73 3.73
C LEU A 18 13.28 4.93 2.23
N LYS A 19 14.07 4.04 1.64
CA LYS A 19 14.41 4.07 0.21
C LYS A 19 14.26 2.69 -0.41
N ILE A 20 13.94 2.67 -1.69
CA ILE A 20 13.98 1.46 -2.52
C ILE A 20 15.35 1.39 -3.22
N SER A 21 15.61 0.29 -3.94
CA SER A 21 16.83 0.16 -4.72
C SER A 21 16.89 1.22 -5.83
N GLU A 22 18.10 1.59 -6.27
CA GLU A 22 18.28 2.51 -7.40
C GLU A 22 17.61 1.99 -8.68
N ALA A 23 17.63 0.67 -8.90
CA ALA A 23 16.97 0.05 -10.05
C ALA A 23 15.46 0.24 -10.00
N ASP A 24 14.84 0.01 -8.85
CA ASP A 24 13.40 0.18 -8.66
C ASP A 24 13.01 1.67 -8.75
N GLU A 25 13.85 2.56 -8.24
CA GLU A 25 13.64 4.00 -8.35
C GLU A 25 13.67 4.46 -9.81
N ARG A 26 14.66 3.99 -10.59
CA ARG A 26 14.76 4.30 -12.03
C ARG A 26 13.58 3.72 -12.82
N ALA A 27 13.10 2.56 -12.44
CA ALA A 27 11.89 1.95 -13.05
C ALA A 27 10.60 2.63 -12.62
N ARG A 28 10.65 3.52 -11.65
CA ARG A 28 9.49 4.25 -11.11
C ARG A 28 8.39 3.33 -10.59
N PHE A 29 8.78 2.25 -9.91
CA PHE A 29 7.84 1.26 -9.38
C PHE A 29 6.96 1.81 -8.27
N VAL A 30 7.44 2.80 -7.55
CA VAL A 30 6.66 3.51 -6.52
C VAL A 30 7.11 4.97 -6.45
N SER A 31 6.19 5.88 -6.15
CA SER A 31 6.54 7.29 -5.94
C SER A 31 7.31 7.46 -4.63
N PRO A 32 8.21 8.45 -4.54
CA PRO A 32 8.90 8.75 -3.29
C PRO A 32 7.91 9.00 -2.14
N ASN A 33 8.27 8.59 -0.92
CA ASN A 33 7.39 8.76 0.24
C ASN A 33 7.06 10.24 0.51
N VAL A 34 7.99 11.15 0.23
CA VAL A 34 7.71 12.60 0.35
C VAL A 34 6.56 13.02 -0.56
N ARG A 35 6.47 12.48 -1.78
CA ARG A 35 5.36 12.75 -2.69
C ARG A 35 4.05 12.21 -2.11
N SER A 36 4.07 11.02 -1.55
CA SER A 36 2.89 10.39 -0.96
C SER A 36 2.37 11.19 0.23
N LEU A 37 3.28 11.73 1.07
CA LEU A 37 2.88 12.58 2.19
C LEU A 37 2.31 13.91 1.71
N ALA A 38 2.86 14.49 0.64
CA ALA A 38 2.32 15.69 0.03
C ALA A 38 0.91 15.45 -0.56
N ASP A 39 0.71 14.31 -1.23
CA ASP A 39 -0.61 13.94 -1.74
C ASP A 39 -1.62 13.76 -0.60
N ALA A 40 -1.23 13.12 0.49
CA ALA A 40 -2.08 12.96 1.67
C ALA A 40 -2.50 14.32 2.26
N TRP A 41 -1.57 15.26 2.31
CA TRP A 41 -1.85 16.63 2.73
C TRP A 41 -2.82 17.33 1.79
N LEU A 42 -2.62 17.18 0.47
CA LEU A 42 -3.46 17.79 -0.56
C LEU A 42 -4.93 17.37 -0.41
N TYR A 43 -5.17 16.08 -0.14
CA TYR A 43 -6.51 15.51 -0.04
C TYR A 43 -7.03 15.39 1.39
N ARG A 44 -6.37 16.01 2.38
CA ARG A 44 -6.70 15.84 3.81
C ARG A 44 -8.14 16.21 4.17
N GLU A 45 -8.71 17.18 3.47
CA GLU A 45 -10.08 17.65 3.76
C GLU A 45 -11.15 16.67 3.32
N ASN A 46 -10.84 15.75 2.39
CA ASN A 46 -11.76 14.71 1.98
C ASN A 46 -11.95 13.64 3.08
N GLY A 47 -10.98 13.50 3.99
CA GLY A 47 -11.07 12.56 5.11
C GLY A 47 -10.97 11.09 4.72
N ASP A 48 -10.48 10.77 3.52
CA ASP A 48 -10.47 9.42 2.96
C ASP A 48 -9.08 8.89 2.59
N VAL A 49 -8.03 9.71 2.72
CA VAL A 49 -6.66 9.32 2.39
C VAL A 49 -5.82 9.22 3.66
N PHE A 50 -5.18 8.06 3.86
CA PHE A 50 -4.48 7.72 5.11
C PHE A 50 -3.05 7.29 4.81
N PRO A 51 -2.04 8.13 5.17
CA PRO A 51 -0.63 7.72 5.10
C PRO A 51 -0.31 6.84 6.32
N MET A 52 0.15 5.62 6.07
CA MET A 52 0.38 4.62 7.12
C MET A 52 1.85 4.20 7.14
N ALA A 53 2.47 4.27 8.31
CA ALA A 53 3.77 3.66 8.55
C ALA A 53 3.57 2.15 8.83
N ILE A 54 4.43 1.34 8.23
CA ILE A 54 4.48 -0.10 8.48
C ILE A 54 5.54 -0.35 9.53
N TYR A 55 5.13 -0.87 10.69
CA TYR A 55 6.02 -1.20 11.79
C TYR A 55 6.26 -2.69 11.87
N TRP A 56 7.51 -3.08 12.06
CA TRP A 56 7.87 -4.41 12.54
C TRP A 56 8.38 -4.23 13.97
N ASN A 57 7.58 -4.70 14.93
CA ASN A 57 7.74 -4.35 16.34
C ASN A 57 7.73 -2.82 16.52
N GLU A 58 8.81 -2.19 16.95
CA GLU A 58 8.89 -0.75 17.16
C GLU A 58 9.65 -0.03 16.01
N LEU A 59 10.03 -0.76 14.96
CA LEU A 59 10.84 -0.25 13.87
C LEU A 59 9.98 0.03 12.64
N VAL A 60 10.09 1.23 12.09
CA VAL A 60 9.45 1.60 10.81
C VAL A 60 10.22 0.91 9.68
N VAL A 61 9.58 -0.02 8.99
CA VAL A 61 10.19 -0.80 7.89
C VAL A 61 9.59 -0.47 6.53
N GLY A 62 8.44 0.18 6.48
CA GLY A 62 7.76 0.48 5.22
C GLY A 62 6.71 1.56 5.38
N PHE A 63 6.02 1.80 4.27
CA PHE A 63 5.00 2.83 4.17
C PHE A 63 3.93 2.40 3.16
N LEU A 64 2.68 2.78 3.42
CA LEU A 64 1.62 2.67 2.43
C LEU A 64 0.71 3.89 2.49
N LEU A 65 0.13 4.24 1.33
CA LEU A 65 -0.86 5.29 1.20
C LEU A 65 -2.18 4.63 0.80
N LEU A 66 -3.18 4.77 1.68
CA LEU A 66 -4.47 4.11 1.54
C LEU A 66 -5.58 5.14 1.33
N GLU A 67 -6.43 4.90 0.33
CA GLU A 67 -7.71 5.58 0.23
C GLU A 67 -8.83 4.63 0.66
N ILE A 68 -9.75 5.13 1.47
CA ILE A 68 -10.97 4.40 1.86
C ILE A 68 -12.14 5.10 1.20
N ASP A 69 -12.68 4.51 0.13
CA ASP A 69 -13.82 5.04 -0.62
C ASP A 69 -15.09 4.31 -0.19
N LYS A 70 -15.89 4.97 0.65
CA LYS A 70 -17.12 4.38 1.18
C LYS A 70 -18.22 4.28 0.13
N ASP A 71 -18.24 5.17 -0.85
CA ASP A 71 -19.24 5.16 -1.90
C ASP A 71 -19.05 3.97 -2.84
N GLU A 72 -17.79 3.62 -3.13
CA GLU A 72 -17.44 2.46 -3.94
C GLU A 72 -17.27 1.17 -3.12
N ALA A 73 -17.39 1.26 -1.80
CA ALA A 73 -17.13 0.16 -0.87
C ALA A 73 -15.73 -0.46 -1.07
N GLU A 74 -14.73 0.39 -1.17
CA GLU A 74 -13.40 0.05 -1.66
C GLU A 74 -12.30 0.58 -0.77
N TYR A 75 -11.25 -0.25 -0.55
CA TYR A 75 -9.95 0.20 -0.11
C TYR A 75 -9.04 0.24 -1.33
N PHE A 76 -8.43 1.38 -1.60
CA PHE A 76 -7.49 1.54 -2.70
C PHE A 76 -6.10 1.82 -2.15
N ILE A 77 -5.17 0.93 -2.40
CA ILE A 77 -3.76 1.11 -2.03
C ILE A 77 -3.10 1.91 -3.16
N TRP A 78 -2.89 3.20 -2.94
CA TRP A 78 -2.22 4.04 -3.92
C TRP A 78 -0.74 3.68 -4.07
N ARG A 79 -0.06 3.43 -2.94
CA ARG A 79 1.37 3.13 -2.90
C ARG A 79 1.68 2.26 -1.69
N ILE A 80 2.60 1.34 -1.87
CA ILE A 80 3.16 0.54 -0.78
C ILE A 80 4.63 0.27 -1.07
N MET A 81 5.47 0.39 -0.05
CA MET A 81 6.89 0.05 -0.18
C MET A 81 7.46 -0.45 1.14
N ILE A 82 8.45 -1.29 1.03
CA ILE A 82 9.32 -1.70 2.15
C ILE A 82 10.70 -1.12 1.87
N GLY A 83 11.32 -0.53 2.88
CA GLY A 83 12.68 0.01 2.75
C GLY A 83 13.66 -1.07 2.31
N GLN A 84 14.61 -0.73 1.43
CA GLN A 84 15.52 -1.68 0.80
C GLN A 84 16.19 -2.61 1.81
N GLN A 85 16.67 -2.06 2.92
CA GLN A 85 17.36 -2.83 3.97
C GLN A 85 16.46 -3.83 4.71
N TYR A 86 15.15 -3.70 4.58
CA TYR A 86 14.17 -4.55 5.26
C TYR A 86 13.47 -5.54 4.32
N GLN A 87 13.79 -5.51 3.03
CA GLN A 87 13.16 -6.40 2.04
C GLN A 87 13.66 -7.84 2.18
N GLY A 88 12.88 -8.77 1.60
CA GLY A 88 13.21 -10.19 1.62
C GLY A 88 12.88 -10.91 2.93
N ARG A 89 12.13 -10.30 3.83
CA ARG A 89 11.77 -10.85 5.15
C ARG A 89 10.27 -11.08 5.32
N GLY A 90 9.49 -10.87 4.27
CA GLY A 90 8.04 -11.05 4.31
C GLY A 90 7.24 -9.90 4.90
N HIS A 91 7.84 -8.74 5.13
CA HIS A 91 7.14 -7.59 5.74
C HIS A 91 6.03 -7.03 4.86
N GLY A 92 6.25 -6.94 3.55
CA GLY A 92 5.23 -6.46 2.61
C GLY A 92 4.01 -7.36 2.59
N ARG A 93 4.23 -8.67 2.57
CA ARG A 93 3.13 -9.65 2.62
C ARG A 93 2.32 -9.53 3.91
N LYS A 94 3.01 -9.46 5.04
CA LYS A 94 2.34 -9.34 6.35
C LYS A 94 1.57 -8.03 6.48
N ALA A 95 2.12 -6.94 5.94
CA ALA A 95 1.43 -5.64 5.93
C ALA A 95 0.12 -5.72 5.13
N LEU A 96 0.16 -6.35 3.95
CA LEU A 96 -1.05 -6.55 3.14
C LEU A 96 -2.05 -7.49 3.83
N GLU A 97 -1.58 -8.55 4.49
CA GLU A 97 -2.45 -9.45 5.27
C GLU A 97 -3.16 -8.70 6.40
N VAL A 98 -2.46 -7.81 7.11
CA VAL A 98 -3.06 -6.96 8.16
C VAL A 98 -4.13 -6.05 7.55
N LEU A 99 -3.85 -5.43 6.42
CA LEU A 99 -4.79 -4.55 5.73
C LEU A 99 -6.02 -5.32 5.24
N ILE A 100 -5.82 -6.50 4.64
CA ILE A 100 -6.91 -7.36 4.17
C ILE A 100 -7.82 -7.73 5.33
N LYS A 101 -7.26 -8.12 6.46
CA LYS A 101 -8.04 -8.47 7.64
C LYS A 101 -8.86 -7.27 8.15
N LYS A 102 -8.24 -6.10 8.19
CA LYS A 102 -8.94 -4.85 8.56
C LYS A 102 -10.10 -4.57 7.61
N ALA A 103 -9.88 -4.71 6.31
CA ALA A 103 -10.92 -4.51 5.31
C ALA A 103 -12.05 -5.53 5.43
N GLN A 104 -11.74 -6.80 5.73
CA GLN A 104 -12.74 -7.85 5.96
C GLN A 104 -13.65 -7.53 7.15
N MET A 105 -13.12 -6.86 8.17
CA MET A 105 -13.89 -6.45 9.36
C MET A 105 -14.68 -5.17 9.14
N ASP A 106 -14.40 -4.42 8.09
CA ASP A 106 -15.11 -3.18 7.76
C ASP A 106 -16.33 -3.51 6.91
N ILE A 107 -17.52 -3.33 7.49
CA ILE A 107 -18.78 -3.64 6.79
C ILE A 107 -19.02 -2.76 5.57
N ALA A 108 -18.35 -1.60 5.48
CA ALA A 108 -18.46 -0.69 4.34
C ALA A 108 -17.48 -1.02 3.22
N CYS A 109 -16.67 -2.06 3.36
CA CYS A 109 -15.67 -2.44 2.36
C CYS A 109 -15.99 -3.82 1.76
N ASN A 110 -16.05 -3.90 0.43
CA ASN A 110 -16.32 -5.14 -0.29
C ASN A 110 -15.09 -5.66 -1.05
N HIS A 111 -14.16 -4.79 -1.39
CA HIS A 111 -12.97 -5.19 -2.17
C HIS A 111 -11.81 -4.23 -1.95
N ILE A 112 -10.62 -4.69 -2.33
CA ILE A 112 -9.38 -3.92 -2.28
C ILE A 112 -8.83 -3.82 -3.70
N ILE A 113 -8.42 -2.61 -4.09
CA ILE A 113 -7.69 -2.35 -5.33
C ILE A 113 -6.23 -2.08 -4.98
N ALA A 114 -5.32 -2.70 -5.74
CA ALA A 114 -3.89 -2.42 -5.67
C ALA A 114 -3.31 -2.54 -7.07
N ASP A 115 -2.74 -1.46 -7.57
CA ASP A 115 -2.15 -1.45 -8.90
C ASP A 115 -0.64 -1.59 -8.79
N TYR A 116 0.01 -2.11 -9.82
CA TYR A 116 1.47 -2.17 -9.86
C TYR A 116 1.97 -1.73 -11.24
N VAL A 117 3.16 -1.11 -11.26
CA VAL A 117 3.80 -0.67 -12.50
C VAL A 117 4.26 -1.90 -13.29
N VAL A 118 4.01 -1.90 -14.61
CA VAL A 118 4.46 -2.97 -15.50
C VAL A 118 5.96 -3.21 -15.31
N GLY A 119 6.35 -4.48 -15.10
CA GLY A 119 7.73 -4.87 -14.81
C GLY A 119 8.04 -5.07 -13.32
N ASN A 120 7.18 -4.60 -12.42
CA ASN A 120 7.32 -4.86 -10.99
C ASN A 120 6.84 -6.27 -10.66
N GLU A 121 7.68 -7.26 -11.01
CA GLU A 121 7.33 -8.67 -10.86
C GLU A 121 7.16 -9.09 -9.40
N LYS A 122 7.92 -8.51 -8.49
CA LYS A 122 7.79 -8.80 -7.04
C LYS A 122 6.39 -8.45 -6.55
N MET A 123 5.87 -7.27 -6.92
CA MET A 123 4.54 -6.84 -6.52
C MET A 123 3.47 -7.68 -7.19
N LYS A 124 3.63 -8.01 -8.47
CA LYS A 124 2.73 -8.90 -9.20
C LYS A 124 2.58 -10.25 -8.49
N HIS A 125 3.72 -10.88 -8.15
CA HIS A 125 3.70 -12.17 -7.46
C HIS A 125 3.07 -12.08 -6.08
N LEU A 126 3.37 -11.02 -5.34
CA LEU A 126 2.83 -10.81 -4.01
C LEU A 126 1.31 -10.67 -4.05
N LEU A 127 0.78 -9.79 -4.89
CA LEU A 127 -0.65 -9.56 -5.02
C LEU A 127 -1.37 -10.82 -5.51
N THR A 128 -0.82 -11.50 -6.52
CA THR A 128 -1.40 -12.74 -7.05
C THR A 128 -1.44 -13.82 -5.96
N SER A 129 -0.38 -13.95 -5.16
CA SER A 129 -0.33 -14.95 -4.08
C SER A 129 -1.34 -14.68 -2.97
N LEU A 130 -1.78 -13.44 -2.81
CA LEU A 130 -2.80 -13.03 -1.84
C LEU A 130 -4.22 -13.15 -2.38
N GLY A 131 -4.38 -13.53 -3.65
CA GLY A 131 -5.69 -13.75 -4.27
C GLY A 131 -6.18 -12.59 -5.13
N PHE A 132 -5.38 -11.53 -5.31
CA PHE A 132 -5.74 -10.45 -6.23
C PHE A 132 -5.76 -10.96 -7.67
N GLN A 133 -6.71 -10.47 -8.45
CA GLN A 133 -6.86 -10.80 -9.87
C GLN A 133 -6.71 -9.55 -10.72
N GLU A 134 -6.06 -9.69 -11.87
CA GLU A 134 -5.91 -8.60 -12.83
C GLU A 134 -7.26 -8.19 -13.42
N THR A 135 -7.53 -6.88 -13.43
CA THR A 135 -8.78 -6.34 -13.97
C THR A 135 -8.58 -5.46 -15.20
N GLY A 136 -7.36 -4.96 -15.45
CA GLY A 136 -7.10 -4.14 -16.61
C GLY A 136 -5.73 -3.51 -16.63
N PHE A 137 -5.48 -2.74 -17.67
CA PHE A 137 -4.25 -1.98 -17.89
C PHE A 137 -4.58 -0.48 -17.91
N ILE A 138 -3.84 0.30 -17.14
CA ILE A 138 -4.00 1.75 -17.03
C ILE A 138 -2.86 2.40 -17.81
N GLU A 139 -3.15 2.82 -19.04
CA GLU A 139 -2.14 3.33 -19.96
C GLU A 139 -1.42 4.58 -19.44
N GLU A 140 -2.15 5.51 -18.84
CA GLU A 140 -1.60 6.78 -18.34
C GLU A 140 -0.49 6.59 -17.33
N ASN A 141 -0.58 5.54 -16.53
CA ASN A 141 0.36 5.27 -15.44
C ASN A 141 1.28 4.08 -15.72
N ASN A 142 1.07 3.38 -16.83
CA ASN A 142 1.75 2.12 -17.14
C ASN A 142 1.60 1.11 -16.00
N GLU A 143 0.39 0.96 -15.50
CA GLU A 143 0.07 0.09 -14.38
C GLU A 143 -0.91 -1.01 -14.76
N ILE A 144 -0.81 -2.13 -14.06
CA ILE A 144 -1.80 -3.20 -14.10
C ILE A 144 -2.69 -3.03 -12.88
N ALA A 145 -3.99 -2.97 -13.10
CA ALA A 145 -4.98 -2.89 -12.03
C ALA A 145 -5.29 -4.29 -11.51
N MET A 146 -5.29 -4.44 -10.19
CA MET A 146 -5.57 -5.70 -9.49
C MET A 146 -6.65 -5.49 -8.46
N ARG A 147 -7.49 -6.50 -8.27
CA ARG A 147 -8.61 -6.46 -7.33
C ARG A 147 -8.70 -7.73 -6.50
N LEU A 148 -8.97 -7.56 -5.21
CA LEU A 148 -9.30 -8.63 -4.28
C LEU A 148 -10.72 -8.44 -3.78
N ASP A 149 -11.62 -9.36 -4.12
CA ASP A 149 -12.96 -9.38 -3.53
C ASP A 149 -12.88 -10.01 -2.14
N LEU A 150 -13.47 -9.35 -1.16
CA LEU A 150 -13.37 -9.77 0.23
C LEU A 150 -14.46 -10.78 0.57
N LYS A 151 -14.06 -11.84 1.31
CA LYS A 151 -15.00 -12.76 1.93
C LYS A 151 -15.37 -12.19 3.29
N LYS A 152 -16.67 -11.96 3.49
CA LYS A 152 -17.17 -11.50 4.79
C LYS A 152 -17.49 -12.70 5.66
N GLU A 153 -17.10 -12.64 6.92
CA GLU A 153 -17.58 -13.58 7.93
C GLU A 153 -19.04 -13.28 8.22
N GLU A 154 -19.85 -14.33 8.19
CA GLU A 154 -21.26 -14.23 8.56
C GLU A 154 -21.45 -14.11 10.09
#